data_30b9075c6fcdccfabf22289a499997b5
#
_entry.id   30b9075c6fcdccfabf22289a499997b5
#
_cell.length_a   1.000
_cell.length_b   1.000
_cell.length_c   1.000
_cell.angle_alpha   90.00
_cell.angle_beta   90.00
_cell.angle_gamma   90.00
#
_symmetry.space_group_name_H-M   'P 1'
#
loop_
_entity.id
_entity.type
_entity.pdbx_description
1 polymer ?
#
loop_
_entity_poly.entity_id
_entity_poly.type
_entity_poly.pdbx_seq_one_letter_code
_entity_poly.pdbx_strand_id
1 'polypeptide(L)'
;CGTGPQLKSTIFNKEQLNTCPNCNKHYPFTPRERFDHFFGKNNYEIVKTPELAENPLNFPGYKEKLERGRKITGHHCAVMVAQGVRDGIRITSFAIDSRFNGGSINSAAGEAIVTCFQRAIDDSTPIVGWSEGGGQAMQESNIALNFMVKTVLAANTFKNSTGLPYINI
;
A
#
# COMPACT_ATOMS: atom_id res chain seq x y z
N CYS A 1 -8.68 -23.16 -7.81
CA CYS A 1 -8.05 -24.47 -7.83
C CYS A 1 -9.01 -25.49 -8.47
N GLY A 2 -8.50 -26.61 -9.00
CA GLY A 2 -9.31 -27.62 -9.69
C GLY A 2 -10.22 -28.48 -8.80
N THR A 3 -10.31 -28.17 -7.51
CA THR A 3 -11.08 -28.94 -6.53
C THR A 3 -12.48 -28.37 -6.24
N GLY A 4 -12.97 -27.47 -7.08
CA GLY A 4 -14.31 -26.88 -6.97
C GLY A 4 -14.37 -25.59 -6.17
N PRO A 5 -15.58 -24.99 -6.02
CA PRO A 5 -15.74 -23.73 -5.35
C PRO A 5 -15.39 -23.84 -3.86
N GLN A 6 -14.47 -22.98 -3.40
CA GLN A 6 -14.14 -22.84 -2.00
C GLN A 6 -15.01 -21.76 -1.37
N LEU A 7 -15.50 -22.00 -0.16
CA LEU A 7 -16.19 -20.97 0.61
C LEU A 7 -15.19 -19.87 1.02
N LYS A 8 -15.54 -18.61 0.85
CA LYS A 8 -14.73 -17.48 1.29
C LYS A 8 -14.28 -17.62 2.74
N SER A 9 -15.16 -18.10 3.63
CA SER A 9 -14.85 -18.34 5.03
C SER A 9 -13.74 -19.38 5.26
N THR A 10 -13.55 -20.33 4.34
CA THR A 10 -12.50 -21.35 4.43
C THR A 10 -11.15 -20.84 3.92
N ILE A 11 -11.18 -19.96 2.89
CA ILE A 11 -9.96 -19.39 2.29
C ILE A 11 -9.46 -18.19 3.10
N PHE A 12 -10.37 -17.34 3.56
CA PHE A 12 -10.06 -16.07 4.24
C PHE A 12 -10.09 -16.19 5.76
N ASN A 13 -9.76 -17.36 6.30
CA ASN A 13 -9.57 -17.44 7.73
C ASN A 13 -8.20 -16.85 8.11
N LYS A 14 -8.11 -16.30 9.33
CA LYS A 14 -6.91 -15.61 9.80
C LYS A 14 -5.69 -16.53 9.95
N GLU A 15 -5.92 -17.81 10.19
CA GLU A 15 -4.87 -18.81 10.40
C GLU A 15 -4.21 -19.22 9.08
N GLN A 16 -4.95 -19.18 7.97
CA GLN A 16 -4.47 -19.59 6.66
C GLN A 16 -3.94 -18.44 5.78
N LEU A 17 -3.94 -17.20 6.31
CA LEU A 17 -3.37 -16.04 5.63
C LEU A 17 -3.82 -15.90 4.17
N ASN A 18 -5.13 -16.04 3.91
CA ASN A 18 -5.72 -16.02 2.58
C ASN A 18 -5.11 -17.07 1.62
N THR A 19 -4.69 -18.21 2.14
CA THR A 19 -4.13 -19.31 1.35
C THR A 19 -5.17 -20.41 1.18
N CYS A 20 -5.30 -20.94 -0.02
CA CYS A 20 -6.19 -22.06 -0.29
C CYS A 20 -5.71 -23.32 0.44
N PRO A 21 -6.52 -23.97 1.29
CA PRO A 21 -6.11 -25.17 2.04
C PRO A 21 -5.80 -26.38 1.15
N ASN A 22 -6.32 -26.40 -0.10
CA ASN A 22 -6.17 -27.55 -0.98
C ASN A 22 -4.96 -27.46 -1.93
N CYS A 23 -4.62 -26.26 -2.39
CA CYS A 23 -3.55 -26.09 -3.36
C CYS A 23 -2.51 -25.02 -3.01
N ASN A 24 -2.59 -24.45 -1.81
CA ASN A 24 -1.72 -23.41 -1.30
C ASN A 24 -1.65 -22.13 -2.16
N LYS A 25 -2.64 -21.94 -3.06
CA LYS A 25 -2.73 -20.69 -3.81
C LYS A 25 -3.01 -19.53 -2.86
N HIS A 26 -2.17 -18.50 -2.92
CA HIS A 26 -2.37 -17.25 -2.19
C HIS A 26 -3.41 -16.38 -2.89
N TYR A 27 -4.27 -15.76 -2.10
CA TYR A 27 -5.22 -14.75 -2.53
C TYR A 27 -4.76 -13.37 -2.03
N PRO A 28 -5.14 -12.29 -2.72
CA PRO A 28 -4.75 -10.94 -2.34
C PRO A 28 -5.17 -10.60 -0.91
N PHE A 29 -4.28 -9.92 -0.19
CA PHE A 29 -4.57 -9.27 1.07
C PHE A 29 -4.88 -7.80 0.81
N THR A 30 -5.90 -7.28 1.45
CA THR A 30 -6.11 -5.83 1.49
C THR A 30 -5.09 -5.19 2.42
N PRO A 31 -4.76 -3.89 2.25
CA PRO A 31 -3.89 -3.18 3.19
C PRO A 31 -4.34 -3.30 4.65
N ARG A 32 -5.64 -3.19 4.93
CA ARG A 32 -6.17 -3.35 6.29
C ARG A 32 -5.97 -4.75 6.87
N GLU A 33 -6.21 -5.79 6.07
CA GLU A 33 -5.95 -7.17 6.50
C GLU A 33 -4.46 -7.40 6.80
N ARG A 34 -3.55 -6.80 5.99
CA ARG A 34 -2.11 -6.84 6.25
C ARG A 34 -1.76 -6.16 7.57
N PHE A 35 -2.26 -4.96 7.80
CA PHE A 35 -2.03 -4.22 9.04
C PHE A 35 -2.66 -4.93 10.25
N ASP A 36 -3.89 -5.45 10.12
CA ASP A 36 -4.54 -6.25 11.17
C ASP A 36 -3.73 -7.50 11.54
N HIS A 37 -3.15 -8.15 10.54
CA HIS A 37 -2.29 -9.33 10.77
C HIS A 37 -0.95 -8.94 11.36
N PHE A 38 -0.34 -7.87 10.87
CA PHE A 38 1.00 -7.45 11.25
C PHE A 38 1.04 -6.80 12.63
N PHE A 39 0.16 -5.85 12.91
CA PHE A 39 0.13 -5.11 14.17
C PHE A 39 -0.84 -5.69 15.20
N GLY A 40 -1.83 -6.44 14.74
CA GLY A 40 -3.02 -6.77 15.51
C GLY A 40 -4.13 -5.73 15.34
N LYS A 41 -5.38 -6.17 15.44
CA LYS A 41 -6.52 -5.27 15.35
C LYS A 41 -6.45 -4.18 16.40
N ASN A 42 -6.68 -2.94 16.00
CA ASN A 42 -6.67 -1.73 16.83
C ASN A 42 -5.31 -1.34 17.44
N ASN A 43 -4.21 -1.97 17.02
CA ASN A 43 -2.86 -1.63 17.47
C ASN A 43 -2.11 -0.73 16.48
N TYR A 44 -2.82 -0.12 15.54
CA TYR A 44 -2.26 0.81 14.58
C TYR A 44 -3.25 1.93 14.23
N GLU A 45 -2.75 3.02 13.77
CA GLU A 45 -3.51 4.13 13.20
C GLU A 45 -3.20 4.30 11.71
N ILE A 46 -4.21 4.73 10.94
CA ILE A 46 -4.00 5.09 9.54
C ILE A 46 -3.43 6.49 9.48
N VAL A 47 -2.31 6.62 8.81
CA VAL A 47 -1.67 7.92 8.59
C VAL A 47 -2.38 8.62 7.42
N LYS A 48 -2.85 9.84 7.67
CA LYS A 48 -3.46 10.67 6.62
C LYS A 48 -2.40 11.07 5.61
N THR A 49 -2.68 10.81 4.33
CA THR A 49 -1.82 11.19 3.22
C THR A 49 -2.40 12.39 2.46
N PRO A 50 -1.58 13.22 1.81
CA PRO A 50 -2.05 14.38 1.06
C PRO A 50 -2.98 14.00 -0.09
N GLU A 51 -4.01 14.79 -0.29
CA GLU A 51 -4.84 14.71 -1.49
C GLU A 51 -4.20 15.57 -2.60
N LEU A 52 -3.99 14.98 -3.76
CA LEU A 52 -3.43 15.66 -4.93
C LEU A 52 -4.50 15.85 -6.00
N ALA A 53 -4.20 16.74 -6.95
CA ALA A 53 -5.07 16.98 -8.10
C ALA A 53 -5.31 15.67 -8.88
N GLU A 54 -6.58 15.39 -9.14
CA GLU A 54 -6.98 14.21 -9.90
C GLU A 54 -6.82 14.47 -11.40
N ASN A 55 -6.30 13.47 -12.11
CA ASN A 55 -6.16 13.53 -13.57
C ASN A 55 -5.50 14.83 -14.06
N PRO A 56 -4.27 15.14 -13.62
CA PRO A 56 -3.63 16.43 -13.87
C PRO A 56 -3.39 16.74 -15.35
N LEU A 57 -3.40 15.70 -16.21
CA LEU A 57 -3.22 15.84 -17.66
C LEU A 57 -4.54 15.75 -18.44
N ASN A 58 -5.68 15.68 -17.77
CA ASN A 58 -7.00 15.50 -18.40
C ASN A 58 -7.05 14.28 -19.34
N PHE A 59 -6.37 13.17 -18.95
CA PHE A 59 -6.34 11.95 -19.75
C PHE A 59 -7.76 11.36 -19.86
N PRO A 60 -8.22 11.05 -21.11
CA PRO A 60 -9.58 10.54 -21.32
C PRO A 60 -9.86 9.24 -20.52
N GLY A 61 -11.01 9.17 -19.84
CA GLY A 61 -11.46 8.00 -19.09
C GLY A 61 -10.69 7.73 -17.78
N TYR A 62 -9.70 8.55 -17.43
CA TYR A 62 -8.90 8.30 -16.21
C TYR A 62 -9.65 8.65 -14.93
N LYS A 63 -10.46 9.68 -14.95
CA LYS A 63 -11.28 10.07 -13.79
C LYS A 63 -12.24 8.97 -13.40
N GLU A 64 -12.93 8.39 -14.38
CA GLU A 64 -13.83 7.25 -14.16
C GLU A 64 -13.09 6.01 -13.65
N LYS A 65 -11.86 5.79 -14.11
CA LYS A 65 -10.99 4.71 -13.62
C LYS A 65 -10.64 4.92 -12.16
N LEU A 66 -10.28 6.14 -11.75
CA LEU A 66 -10.00 6.48 -10.34
C LEU A 66 -11.24 6.30 -9.45
N GLU A 67 -12.41 6.77 -9.90
CA GLU A 67 -13.68 6.60 -9.19
C GLU A 67 -14.05 5.13 -8.98
N ARG A 68 -13.81 4.29 -10.01
CA ARG A 68 -14.00 2.84 -9.89
C ARG A 68 -13.08 2.23 -8.83
N GLY A 69 -11.80 2.61 -8.82
CA GLY A 69 -10.84 2.19 -7.82
C GLY A 69 -11.31 2.53 -6.39
N ARG A 70 -11.78 3.76 -6.19
CA ARG A 70 -12.34 4.22 -4.91
C ARG A 70 -13.57 3.44 -4.47
N LYS A 71 -14.50 3.18 -5.39
CA LYS A 71 -15.70 2.38 -5.08
C LYS A 71 -15.37 0.96 -4.64
N ILE A 72 -14.31 0.37 -5.21
CA ILE A 72 -13.87 -1.00 -4.88
C ILE A 72 -13.14 -1.05 -3.54
N THR A 73 -12.27 -0.07 -3.27
CA THR A 73 -11.32 -0.13 -2.15
C THR A 73 -11.71 0.73 -0.96
N GLY A 74 -12.48 1.79 -1.18
CA GLY A 74 -12.75 2.82 -0.19
C GLY A 74 -11.59 3.79 0.05
N HIS A 75 -10.53 3.73 -0.79
CA HIS A 75 -9.33 4.56 -0.67
C HIS A 75 -9.23 5.56 -1.82
N HIS A 76 -8.51 6.66 -1.62
CA HIS A 76 -8.32 7.68 -2.66
C HIS A 76 -7.21 7.33 -3.67
N CYS A 77 -6.28 6.44 -3.29
CA CYS A 77 -5.22 5.91 -4.15
C CYS A 77 -4.89 4.46 -3.79
N ALA A 78 -3.95 3.85 -4.52
CA ALA A 78 -3.56 2.45 -4.30
C ALA A 78 -2.76 2.21 -3.00
N VAL A 79 -2.23 3.24 -2.36
CA VAL A 79 -1.34 3.10 -1.19
C VAL A 79 -2.04 3.53 0.09
N MET A 80 -1.98 2.69 1.10
CA MET A 80 -2.39 3.01 2.47
C MET A 80 -1.15 3.05 3.35
N VAL A 81 -1.08 4.03 4.24
CA VAL A 81 -0.01 4.17 5.23
C VAL A 81 -0.58 3.98 6.62
N ALA A 82 0.14 3.26 7.46
CA ALA A 82 -0.23 3.02 8.85
C ALA A 82 1.00 3.13 9.76
N GLN A 83 0.76 3.42 11.03
CA GLN A 83 1.77 3.34 12.07
C GLN A 83 1.20 2.57 13.26
N GLY A 84 1.95 1.63 13.78
CA GLY A 84 1.49 0.77 14.85
C GLY A 84 2.63 0.23 15.69
N VAL A 85 2.29 -0.60 16.67
CA VAL A 85 3.26 -1.24 17.56
C VAL A 85 3.21 -2.76 17.35
N ARG A 86 4.37 -3.37 17.16
CA ARG A 86 4.56 -4.82 17.13
C ARG A 86 5.71 -5.22 18.04
N ASP A 87 5.45 -6.12 18.96
CA ASP A 87 6.45 -6.62 19.92
C ASP A 87 7.21 -5.50 20.67
N GLY A 88 6.47 -4.42 21.03
CA GLY A 88 7.00 -3.24 21.70
C GLY A 88 7.72 -2.23 20.80
N ILE A 89 7.87 -2.51 19.52
CA ILE A 89 8.52 -1.63 18.56
C ILE A 89 7.46 -0.86 17.77
N ARG A 90 7.54 0.48 17.75
CA ARG A 90 6.73 1.32 16.86
C ARG A 90 7.29 1.21 15.44
N ILE A 91 6.43 0.93 14.47
CA ILE A 91 6.79 0.71 13.07
C ILE A 91 5.86 1.55 12.19
N THR A 92 6.42 2.23 11.20
CA THR A 92 5.66 2.87 10.13
C THR A 92 5.59 1.91 8.94
N SER A 93 4.43 1.83 8.29
CA SER A 93 4.21 0.85 7.24
C SER A 93 3.40 1.43 6.09
N PHE A 94 3.65 0.94 4.88
CA PHE A 94 2.75 1.15 3.76
C PHE A 94 2.36 -0.18 3.11
N ALA A 95 1.19 -0.22 2.51
CA ALA A 95 0.74 -1.36 1.72
C ALA A 95 0.04 -0.89 0.45
N ILE A 96 0.34 -1.55 -0.66
CA ILE A 96 -0.30 -1.30 -1.95
C ILE A 96 -1.52 -2.21 -2.09
N ASP A 97 -2.64 -1.65 -2.54
CA ASP A 97 -3.87 -2.39 -2.84
C ASP A 97 -3.99 -2.61 -4.37
N SER A 98 -3.71 -3.82 -4.80
CA SER A 98 -3.80 -4.20 -6.22
C SER A 98 -5.22 -4.11 -6.80
N ARG A 99 -6.25 -4.06 -5.96
CA ARG A 99 -7.63 -3.84 -6.39
C ARG A 99 -7.88 -2.41 -6.86
N PHE A 100 -7.07 -1.44 -6.40
CA PHE A 100 -7.10 -0.07 -6.90
C PHE A 100 -6.26 0.03 -8.17
N ASN A 101 -6.91 -0.08 -9.33
CA ASN A 101 -6.27 0.07 -10.65
C ASN A 101 -5.03 -0.82 -10.87
N GLY A 102 -5.02 -2.06 -10.32
CA GLY A 102 -3.89 -2.97 -10.41
C GLY A 102 -2.70 -2.56 -9.53
N GLY A 103 -2.91 -1.77 -8.47
CA GLY A 103 -1.82 -1.25 -7.64
C GLY A 103 -0.96 -0.19 -8.34
N SER A 104 -1.50 0.45 -9.37
CA SER A 104 -0.77 1.44 -10.17
C SER A 104 -0.38 2.67 -9.34
N ILE A 105 0.88 3.05 -9.43
CA ILE A 105 1.44 4.19 -8.70
C ILE A 105 1.20 5.46 -9.51
N ASN A 106 0.19 6.21 -9.10
CA ASN A 106 -0.06 7.58 -9.55
C ASN A 106 0.59 8.59 -8.60
N SER A 107 0.46 9.87 -8.87
CA SER A 107 1.02 10.93 -8.01
C SER A 107 0.56 10.82 -6.56
N ALA A 108 -0.73 10.54 -6.33
CA ALA A 108 -1.27 10.37 -4.97
C ALA A 108 -0.68 9.15 -4.24
N ALA A 109 -0.51 8.03 -4.94
CA ALA A 109 0.12 6.83 -4.39
C ALA A 109 1.61 7.05 -4.10
N GLY A 110 2.32 7.73 -5.00
CA GLY A 110 3.72 8.12 -4.80
C GLY A 110 3.90 9.04 -3.60
N GLU A 111 3.02 10.04 -3.44
CA GLU A 111 3.05 10.95 -2.28
C GLU A 111 2.72 10.22 -0.98
N ALA A 112 1.83 9.24 -1.00
CA ALA A 112 1.55 8.41 0.16
C ALA A 112 2.79 7.62 0.61
N ILE A 113 3.57 7.06 -0.32
CA ILE A 113 4.85 6.39 0.00
C ILE A 113 5.86 7.40 0.59
N VAL A 114 5.98 8.59 0.00
CA VAL A 114 6.85 9.66 0.53
C VAL A 114 6.43 10.07 1.94
N THR A 115 5.11 10.18 2.18
CA THR A 115 4.55 10.47 3.50
C THR A 115 4.93 9.39 4.52
N CYS A 116 4.93 8.11 4.11
CA CYS A 116 5.38 7.02 4.98
C CYS A 116 6.85 7.22 5.42
N PHE A 117 7.75 7.52 4.49
CA PHE A 117 9.16 7.77 4.81
C PHE A 117 9.33 9.01 5.70
N GLN A 118 8.63 10.11 5.38
CA GLN A 118 8.70 11.33 6.19
C GLN A 118 8.21 11.07 7.63
N ARG A 119 7.06 10.41 7.78
CA ARG A 119 6.53 10.02 9.08
C ARG A 119 7.51 9.16 9.88
N ALA A 120 8.17 8.22 9.21
CA ALA A 120 9.16 7.36 9.84
C ALA A 120 10.42 8.11 10.28
N ILE A 121 10.83 9.15 9.54
CA ILE A 121 11.93 10.04 9.92
C ILE A 121 11.53 10.86 11.17
N ASP A 122 10.36 11.49 11.12
CA ASP A 122 9.88 12.37 12.19
C ASP A 122 9.74 11.62 13.52
N ASP A 123 9.26 10.38 13.48
CA ASP A 123 9.03 9.55 14.66
C ASP A 123 10.18 8.59 14.98
N SER A 124 11.26 8.59 14.18
CA SER A 124 12.41 7.67 14.32
C SER A 124 11.96 6.20 14.40
N THR A 125 11.14 5.76 13.43
CA THR A 125 10.61 4.40 13.39
C THR A 125 11.14 3.62 12.18
N PRO A 126 11.37 2.29 12.28
CA PRO A 126 11.65 1.45 11.12
C PRO A 126 10.44 1.38 10.18
N ILE A 127 10.70 0.97 8.93
CA ILE A 127 9.65 0.85 7.91
C ILE A 127 9.49 -0.60 7.45
N VAL A 128 8.23 -1.04 7.34
CA VAL A 128 7.85 -2.27 6.62
C VAL A 128 6.86 -1.91 5.51
N GLY A 129 7.24 -2.18 4.26
CA GLY A 129 6.42 -1.96 3.07
C GLY A 129 5.93 -3.26 2.46
N TRP A 130 4.69 -3.28 1.95
CA TRP A 130 4.16 -4.37 1.13
C TRP A 130 3.88 -3.84 -0.27
N SER A 131 4.73 -4.24 -1.23
CA SER A 131 4.66 -3.80 -2.62
C SER A 131 3.95 -4.84 -3.49
N GLU A 132 2.75 -4.46 -3.94
CA GLU A 132 1.91 -5.26 -4.83
C GLU A 132 1.34 -4.34 -5.92
N GLY A 133 2.00 -4.22 -7.06
CA GLY A 133 1.54 -3.22 -8.01
C GLY A 133 2.02 -3.39 -9.44
N GLY A 134 1.30 -2.74 -10.35
CA GLY A 134 1.51 -2.75 -11.79
C GLY A 134 2.43 -1.65 -12.34
N GLY A 135 3.20 -0.97 -11.49
CA GLY A 135 4.11 0.11 -11.90
C GLY A 135 3.43 1.49 -11.98
N GLN A 136 4.05 2.42 -12.70
CA GLN A 136 3.62 3.82 -12.76
C GLN A 136 2.35 4.00 -13.60
N ALA A 137 1.50 4.94 -13.18
CA ALA A 137 0.26 5.26 -13.90
C ALA A 137 0.55 6.00 -15.22
N MET A 138 0.38 5.31 -16.34
CA MET A 138 0.62 5.89 -17.68
C MET A 138 -0.21 7.14 -17.94
N GLN A 139 -1.40 7.24 -17.37
CA GLN A 139 -2.32 8.37 -17.52
C GLN A 139 -1.77 9.69 -16.97
N GLU A 140 -0.78 9.61 -16.08
CA GLU A 140 -0.11 10.78 -15.52
C GLU A 140 1.29 11.01 -16.12
N SER A 141 1.70 10.16 -17.06
CA SER A 141 2.94 10.33 -17.83
C SER A 141 4.15 10.64 -16.92
N ASN A 142 4.93 11.69 -17.28
CA ASN A 142 6.12 12.12 -16.52
C ASN A 142 5.82 12.51 -15.07
N ILE A 143 4.59 12.93 -14.75
CA ILE A 143 4.21 13.24 -13.37
C ILE A 143 4.35 11.99 -12.50
N ALA A 144 3.76 10.87 -12.92
CA ALA A 144 3.89 9.60 -12.20
C ALA A 144 5.34 9.10 -12.15
N LEU A 145 6.11 9.25 -13.24
CA LEU A 145 7.52 8.85 -13.29
C LEU A 145 8.39 9.66 -12.31
N ASN A 146 8.12 10.95 -12.15
CA ASN A 146 8.84 11.78 -11.17
C ASN A 146 8.60 11.31 -9.73
N PHE A 147 7.46 10.72 -9.43
CA PHE A 147 7.23 10.13 -8.10
C PHE A 147 8.09 8.89 -7.84
N MET A 148 8.52 8.15 -8.84
CA MET A 148 9.51 7.09 -8.66
C MET A 148 10.84 7.68 -8.14
N VAL A 149 11.33 8.75 -8.74
CA VAL A 149 12.52 9.45 -8.26
C VAL A 149 12.32 10.00 -6.85
N LYS A 150 11.17 10.61 -6.59
CA LYS A 150 10.82 11.19 -5.27
C LYS A 150 10.80 10.12 -4.17
N THR A 151 10.24 8.94 -4.44
CA THR A 151 10.21 7.83 -3.47
C THR A 151 11.59 7.24 -3.21
N VAL A 152 12.46 7.14 -4.23
CA VAL A 152 13.86 6.71 -4.07
C VAL A 152 14.64 7.71 -3.21
N LEU A 153 14.47 9.02 -3.47
CA LEU A 153 15.08 10.07 -2.66
C LEU A 153 14.61 10.02 -1.20
N ALA A 154 13.30 9.83 -0.98
CA ALA A 154 12.74 9.70 0.37
C ALA A 154 13.33 8.50 1.11
N ALA A 155 13.44 7.34 0.47
CA ALA A 155 14.05 6.14 1.04
C ALA A 155 15.54 6.36 1.38
N ASN A 156 16.27 7.04 0.50
CA ASN A 156 17.67 7.36 0.74
C ASN A 156 17.84 8.37 1.89
N THR A 157 17.00 9.39 1.94
CA THR A 157 16.96 10.36 3.05
C THR A 157 16.66 9.65 4.36
N PHE A 158 15.66 8.76 4.40
CA PHE A 158 15.33 7.96 5.58
C PHE A 158 16.55 7.16 6.06
N LYS A 159 17.19 6.42 5.16
CA LYS A 159 18.37 5.62 5.49
C LYS A 159 19.49 6.47 6.08
N ASN A 160 19.80 7.62 5.45
CA ASN A 160 20.91 8.48 5.85
C ASN A 160 20.64 9.24 7.14
N SER A 161 19.38 9.64 7.40
CA SER A 161 19.04 10.43 8.59
C SER A 161 18.77 9.58 9.82
N THR A 162 18.27 8.35 9.66
CA THR A 162 17.87 7.52 10.79
C THR A 162 18.76 6.31 11.02
N GLY A 163 19.36 5.77 9.99
CA GLY A 163 20.08 4.47 10.05
C GLY A 163 19.18 3.26 10.33
N LEU A 164 17.87 3.46 10.43
CA LEU A 164 16.90 2.42 10.74
C LEU A 164 16.59 1.52 9.53
N PRO A 165 16.15 0.27 9.76
CA PRO A 165 15.84 -0.64 8.68
C PRO A 165 14.57 -0.23 7.90
N TYR A 166 14.64 -0.40 6.58
CA TYR A 166 13.50 -0.43 5.66
C TYR A 166 13.44 -1.82 5.03
N ILE A 167 12.36 -2.55 5.30
CA ILE A 167 12.09 -3.88 4.78
C ILE A 167 10.91 -3.76 3.79
N ASN A 168 11.10 -4.24 2.58
CA ASN A 168 10.05 -4.31 1.57
C ASN A 168 9.75 -5.77 1.21
N ILE A 169 8.46 -6.14 1.20
CA ILE A 169 7.95 -7.49 0.99
C ILE A 169 7.14 -7.54 -0.30
#